data_d74f8aadda81efa80dd4945476a33c04
#
_entry.id   d74f8aadda81efa80dd4945476a33c04
#
_cell.length_a   1.000
_cell.length_b   1.000
_cell.length_c   1.000
_cell.angle_alpha   90.00
_cell.angle_beta   90.00
_cell.angle_gamma   90.00
#
_symmetry.space_group_name_H-M   'P 1'
#
loop_
_entity.id
_entity.type
_entity.pdbx_description
1 polymer ?
#
loop_
_entity_poly.entity_id
_entity_poly.type
_entity_poly.pdbx_seq_one_letter_code
_entity_poly.pdbx_strand_id
1 'polypeptide(L)'
;MENYKGLNAKYIRSESGGGRWEYLKKFPEEWVISYDDLRFKIKPMGFKHTGLFPEQAVNWDIMRGLIKNAGRPISVLNLFAYTGGATVACLAAGASVCHVDASKGMVERAGENVRLSGLGDKPVRYIIDDCVKFVRREIKRGHKYDAIIM
;
A
#
# COMPACT_ATOMS: atom_id res chain seq x y z
N MET A 1 -2.57 -32.27 -7.96
CA MET A 1 -3.36 -31.04 -8.15
C MET A 1 -4.19 -30.83 -6.91
N GLU A 2 -3.87 -29.84 -6.10
CA GLU A 2 -4.68 -29.53 -4.93
C GLU A 2 -6.06 -29.03 -5.38
N ASN A 3 -7.10 -29.75 -5.01
CA ASN A 3 -8.49 -29.36 -5.22
C ASN A 3 -8.84 -28.23 -4.25
N TYR A 4 -8.64 -26.98 -4.65
CA TYR A 4 -9.13 -25.81 -3.91
C TYR A 4 -10.65 -25.74 -4.03
N LYS A 5 -11.35 -26.49 -3.14
CA LYS A 5 -12.81 -26.40 -3.01
C LYS A 5 -13.17 -24.98 -2.52
N GLY A 6 -13.96 -24.26 -3.30
CA GLY A 6 -14.50 -22.96 -2.90
C GLY A 6 -13.89 -21.73 -3.55
N LEU A 7 -12.97 -21.87 -4.51
CA LEU A 7 -12.42 -20.74 -5.27
C LEU A 7 -13.52 -19.92 -5.96
N ASN A 8 -13.40 -18.59 -5.86
CA ASN A 8 -14.27 -17.65 -6.59
C ASN A 8 -13.66 -17.24 -7.93
N ALA A 9 -12.33 -17.15 -7.99
CA ALA A 9 -11.57 -16.86 -9.20
C ALA A 9 -10.20 -17.51 -9.16
N LYS A 10 -9.57 -17.69 -10.31
CA LYS A 10 -8.19 -18.13 -10.44
C LYS A 10 -7.47 -17.27 -11.48
N TYR A 11 -6.19 -17.04 -11.26
CA TYR A 11 -5.34 -16.34 -12.23
C TYR A 11 -4.64 -17.34 -13.12
N ILE A 12 -4.86 -17.22 -14.43
CA ILE A 12 -4.21 -18.06 -15.44
C ILE A 12 -3.05 -17.29 -16.04
N ARG A 13 -1.84 -17.81 -15.86
CA ARG A 13 -0.63 -17.24 -16.46
C ARG A 13 -0.59 -17.55 -17.95
N SER A 14 -0.11 -16.60 -18.76
CA SER A 14 0.25 -16.86 -20.16
C SER A 14 1.72 -17.24 -20.29
N GLU A 15 2.07 -17.95 -21.34
CA GLU A 15 3.45 -18.35 -21.65
C GLU A 15 4.35 -17.15 -21.98
N SER A 16 3.78 -16.06 -22.50
CA SER A 16 4.49 -14.83 -22.86
C SER A 16 4.63 -13.82 -21.72
N GLY A 17 4.24 -14.18 -20.48
CA GLY A 17 4.17 -13.29 -19.33
C GLY A 17 2.78 -12.65 -19.16
N GLY A 18 2.47 -12.21 -17.94
CA GLY A 18 1.15 -11.74 -17.58
C GLY A 18 0.13 -12.88 -17.42
N GLY A 19 -1.13 -12.61 -17.72
CA GLY A 19 -2.22 -13.58 -17.61
C GLY A 19 -3.57 -12.90 -17.43
N ARG A 20 -4.58 -13.71 -17.08
CA ARG A 20 -5.95 -13.22 -16.86
C ARG A 20 -6.58 -13.88 -15.66
N TRP A 21 -7.53 -13.18 -15.05
CA TRP A 21 -8.42 -13.74 -14.05
C TRP A 21 -9.56 -14.53 -14.75
N GLU A 22 -9.80 -15.75 -14.30
CA GLU A 22 -10.97 -16.55 -14.63
C GLU A 22 -11.89 -16.57 -13.42
N TYR A 23 -13.10 -16.03 -13.58
CA TYR A 23 -14.09 -15.93 -12.53
C TYR A 23 -14.96 -17.20 -12.52
N LEU A 24 -14.93 -17.95 -11.41
CA LEU A 24 -15.62 -19.22 -11.24
C LEU A 24 -16.98 -19.06 -10.56
N LYS A 25 -17.12 -17.97 -9.80
CA LYS A 25 -18.36 -17.62 -9.09
C LYS A 25 -18.58 -16.12 -9.18
N LYS A 26 -19.82 -15.67 -9.03
CA LYS A 26 -20.14 -14.25 -8.90
C LYS A 26 -19.72 -13.78 -7.51
N PHE A 27 -18.92 -12.71 -7.45
CA PHE A 27 -18.53 -12.00 -6.23
C PHE A 27 -18.36 -10.51 -6.55
N PRO A 28 -18.28 -9.63 -5.55
CA PRO A 28 -18.07 -8.20 -5.76
C PRO A 28 -16.79 -7.91 -6.57
N GLU A 29 -16.85 -6.91 -7.45
CA GLU A 29 -15.66 -6.47 -8.21
C GLU A 29 -14.55 -5.98 -7.30
N GLU A 30 -14.90 -5.36 -6.18
CA GLU A 30 -13.98 -4.95 -5.13
C GLU A 30 -14.63 -5.09 -3.77
N TRP A 31 -13.82 -5.31 -2.74
CA TRP A 31 -14.27 -5.45 -1.36
C TRP A 31 -13.21 -4.91 -0.39
N VAL A 32 -13.59 -4.71 0.86
CA VAL A 32 -12.71 -4.24 1.92
C VAL A 32 -12.28 -5.40 2.80
N ILE A 33 -10.99 -5.48 3.08
CA ILE A 33 -10.44 -6.38 4.10
C ILE A 33 -9.88 -5.56 5.26
N SER A 34 -9.75 -6.21 6.41
CA SER A 34 -9.23 -5.59 7.63
C SER A 34 -7.98 -6.29 8.10
N TYR A 35 -7.05 -5.53 8.62
CA TYR A 35 -5.93 -6.00 9.39
C TYR A 35 -5.83 -5.12 10.63
N ASP A 36 -6.19 -5.66 11.79
CA ASP A 36 -6.35 -4.90 13.04
C ASP A 36 -7.30 -3.69 12.83
N ASP A 37 -6.85 -2.48 13.09
CA ASP A 37 -7.57 -1.23 12.88
C ASP A 37 -7.44 -0.69 11.44
N LEU A 38 -6.65 -1.33 10.58
CA LEU A 38 -6.43 -0.91 9.20
C LEU A 38 -7.48 -1.50 8.25
N ARG A 39 -7.83 -0.75 7.19
CA ARG A 39 -8.81 -1.16 6.18
C ARG A 39 -8.21 -0.96 4.78
N PHE A 40 -8.39 -1.97 3.94
CA PHE A 40 -7.85 -1.96 2.59
C PHE A 40 -8.89 -2.41 1.57
N LYS A 41 -9.05 -1.64 0.53
CA LYS A 41 -9.87 -1.99 -0.61
C LYS A 41 -9.07 -2.86 -1.58
N ILE A 42 -9.56 -4.02 -1.91
CA ILE A 42 -8.92 -4.97 -2.82
C ILE A 42 -9.84 -5.39 -3.95
N LYS A 43 -9.25 -5.76 -5.08
CA LYS A 43 -9.92 -6.34 -6.25
C LYS A 43 -8.93 -7.13 -7.09
N PRO A 44 -9.37 -8.07 -7.93
CA PRO A 44 -8.52 -8.66 -8.95
C PRO A 44 -7.99 -7.57 -9.89
N MET A 45 -6.67 -7.46 -9.99
CA MET A 45 -5.95 -6.49 -10.82
C MET A 45 -5.07 -7.23 -11.84
N GLY A 46 -4.45 -6.50 -12.76
CA GLY A 46 -3.47 -7.07 -13.70
C GLY A 46 -2.30 -7.74 -12.99
N PHE A 47 -1.61 -8.63 -13.70
CA PHE A 47 -0.42 -9.34 -13.21
C PHE A 47 -0.60 -10.12 -11.89
N LYS A 48 -1.78 -10.69 -11.63
CA LYS A 48 -2.09 -11.46 -10.42
C LYS A 48 -2.25 -10.62 -9.14
N HIS A 49 -2.09 -9.30 -9.21
CA HIS A 49 -2.22 -8.44 -8.03
C HIS A 49 -3.68 -8.32 -7.57
N THR A 50 -3.86 -8.06 -6.28
CA THR A 50 -5.17 -7.81 -5.67
C THR A 50 -5.28 -6.43 -5.02
N GLY A 51 -4.22 -5.63 -5.11
CA GLY A 51 -4.17 -4.30 -4.52
C GLY A 51 -3.57 -4.26 -3.12
N LEU A 52 -3.07 -5.39 -2.60
CA LEU A 52 -2.37 -5.47 -1.34
C LEU A 52 -1.38 -6.64 -1.36
N PHE A 53 -0.30 -6.52 -0.60
CA PHE A 53 0.67 -7.56 -0.31
C PHE A 53 0.56 -7.93 1.18
N PRO A 54 -0.30 -8.91 1.54
CA PRO A 54 -0.61 -9.21 2.94
C PRO A 54 0.60 -9.75 3.72
N GLU A 55 1.59 -10.33 3.03
CA GLU A 55 2.86 -10.75 3.62
C GLU A 55 3.67 -9.60 4.24
N GLN A 56 3.37 -8.35 3.85
CA GLN A 56 3.97 -7.15 4.43
C GLN A 56 3.42 -6.79 5.82
N ALA A 57 2.39 -7.47 6.30
CA ALA A 57 1.78 -7.18 7.60
C ALA A 57 2.78 -7.22 8.76
N VAL A 58 3.73 -8.16 8.73
CA VAL A 58 4.82 -8.26 9.73
C VAL A 58 5.65 -6.96 9.76
N ASN A 59 5.96 -6.41 8.58
CA ASN A 59 6.70 -5.15 8.48
C ASN A 59 5.85 -3.98 8.98
N TRP A 60 4.54 -3.97 8.73
CA TRP A 60 3.66 -2.93 9.27
C TRP A 60 3.66 -2.93 10.78
N ASP A 61 3.63 -4.07 11.43
CA ASP A 61 3.67 -4.18 12.90
C ASP A 61 4.99 -3.68 13.47
N ILE A 62 6.12 -4.05 12.84
CA ILE A 62 7.45 -3.54 13.22
C ILE A 62 7.51 -2.01 13.10
N MET A 63 7.09 -1.45 11.98
CA MET A 63 7.09 0.00 11.76
C MET A 63 6.20 0.74 12.78
N ARG A 64 4.99 0.21 13.03
CA ARG A 64 4.08 0.77 14.04
C ARG A 64 4.71 0.76 15.44
N GLY A 65 5.38 -0.32 15.81
CA GLY A 65 6.10 -0.44 17.08
C GLY A 65 7.23 0.59 17.19
N LEU A 66 8.07 0.71 16.17
CA LEU A 66 9.18 1.67 16.14
C LEU A 66 8.68 3.13 16.25
N ILE A 67 7.63 3.50 15.50
CA ILE A 67 7.06 4.84 15.52
C ILE A 67 6.48 5.15 16.90
N LYS A 68 5.69 4.24 17.49
CA LYS A 68 5.09 4.43 18.82
C LYS A 68 6.13 4.57 19.92
N ASN A 69 7.22 3.80 19.82
CA ASN A 69 8.29 3.79 20.84
C ASN A 69 9.30 4.94 20.68
N ALA A 70 9.25 5.69 19.59
CA ALA A 70 10.19 6.78 19.35
C ALA A 70 10.04 7.96 20.35
N GLY A 71 8.89 8.14 20.98
CA GLY A 71 8.61 9.19 21.93
C GLY A 71 8.65 10.63 21.36
N ARG A 72 8.65 10.76 20.03
CA ARG A 72 8.66 12.03 19.29
C ARG A 72 7.94 11.90 17.95
N PRO A 73 7.57 13.00 17.31
CA PRO A 73 7.04 12.96 15.94
C PRO A 73 8.04 12.31 14.97
N ILE A 74 7.54 11.44 14.10
CA ILE A 74 8.33 10.72 13.10
C ILE A 74 7.85 11.10 11.71
N SER A 75 8.77 11.43 10.81
CA SER A 75 8.53 11.66 9.39
C SER A 75 9.04 10.48 8.55
N VAL A 76 8.17 9.92 7.73
CA VAL A 76 8.45 8.75 6.91
C VAL A 76 8.37 9.09 5.43
N LEU A 77 9.38 8.70 4.66
CA LEU A 77 9.33 8.68 3.21
C LEU A 77 9.04 7.25 2.73
N ASN A 78 7.88 7.05 2.09
CA ASN A 78 7.50 5.78 1.51
C ASN A 78 7.61 5.86 -0.01
N LEU A 79 8.57 5.14 -0.60
CA LEU A 79 8.86 5.08 -2.03
C LEU A 79 8.28 3.80 -2.64
N PHE A 80 7.90 3.84 -3.93
CA PHE A 80 7.21 2.74 -4.59
C PHE A 80 5.99 2.28 -3.78
N ALA A 81 5.28 3.27 -3.25
CA ALA A 81 4.40 3.09 -2.11
C ALA A 81 3.08 2.37 -2.45
N TYR A 82 2.84 2.09 -3.74
CA TYR A 82 1.74 1.29 -4.26
C TYR A 82 0.38 1.77 -3.71
N THR A 83 -0.45 0.86 -3.21
CA THR A 83 -1.78 1.17 -2.63
C THR A 83 -1.73 1.61 -1.16
N GLY A 84 -0.52 1.84 -0.63
CA GLY A 84 -0.31 2.50 0.65
C GLY A 84 -0.42 1.63 1.89
N GLY A 85 -0.18 0.32 1.82
CA GLY A 85 -0.20 -0.54 3.01
C GLY A 85 0.70 -0.01 4.14
N ALA A 86 1.98 0.24 3.83
CA ALA A 86 2.92 0.82 4.79
C ALA A 86 2.54 2.27 5.20
N THR A 87 2.01 3.07 4.26
CA THR A 87 1.54 4.43 4.55
C THR A 87 0.44 4.42 5.59
N VAL A 88 -0.60 3.58 5.41
CA VAL A 88 -1.72 3.45 6.35
C VAL A 88 -1.21 3.01 7.73
N ALA A 89 -0.30 2.02 7.78
CA ALA A 89 0.29 1.52 9.03
C ALA A 89 1.07 2.61 9.78
N CYS A 90 1.91 3.38 9.08
CA CYS A 90 2.68 4.47 9.67
C CYS A 90 1.79 5.61 10.18
N LEU A 91 0.77 6.01 9.40
CA LEU A 91 -0.19 7.03 9.83
C LEU A 91 -0.99 6.59 11.07
N ALA A 92 -1.41 5.33 11.14
CA ALA A 92 -2.10 4.77 12.30
C ALA A 92 -1.23 4.76 13.56
N ALA A 93 0.08 4.69 13.40
CA ALA A 93 1.04 4.79 14.50
C ALA A 93 1.40 6.24 14.89
N GLY A 94 0.89 7.24 14.17
CA GLY A 94 1.09 8.67 14.46
C GLY A 94 2.22 9.36 13.69
N ALA A 95 2.80 8.72 12.69
CA ALA A 95 3.80 9.36 11.83
C ALA A 95 3.17 10.33 10.82
N SER A 96 3.97 11.26 10.31
CA SER A 96 3.70 11.95 9.05
C SER A 96 4.33 11.18 7.89
N VAL A 97 3.65 11.09 6.74
CA VAL A 97 4.12 10.26 5.62
C VAL A 97 4.16 11.06 4.32
N CYS A 98 5.27 10.98 3.61
CA CYS A 98 5.36 11.34 2.21
C CYS A 98 5.28 10.06 1.37
N HIS A 99 4.15 9.86 0.70
CA HIS A 99 3.83 8.71 -0.13
C HIS A 99 4.15 9.01 -1.58
N VAL A 100 5.06 8.26 -2.18
CA VAL A 100 5.53 8.49 -3.56
C VAL A 100 5.35 7.23 -4.39
N ASP A 101 4.63 7.35 -5.49
CA ASP A 101 4.48 6.31 -6.51
C ASP A 101 4.31 6.96 -7.89
N ALA A 102 4.78 6.30 -8.93
CA ALA A 102 4.67 6.79 -10.30
C ALA A 102 3.25 6.61 -10.87
N SER A 103 2.47 5.70 -10.33
CA SER A 103 1.12 5.39 -10.80
C SER A 103 0.07 6.24 -10.10
N LYS A 104 -0.56 7.14 -10.84
CA LYS A 104 -1.69 7.95 -10.35
C LYS A 104 -2.78 7.09 -9.72
N GLY A 105 -3.18 6.00 -10.37
CA GLY A 105 -4.25 5.13 -9.87
C GLY A 105 -3.87 4.43 -8.55
N MET A 106 -2.59 4.12 -8.32
CA MET A 106 -2.13 3.54 -7.06
C MET A 106 -2.13 4.58 -5.95
N VAL A 107 -1.70 5.81 -6.23
CA VAL A 107 -1.74 6.92 -5.27
C VAL A 107 -3.18 7.28 -4.87
N GLU A 108 -4.11 7.32 -5.84
CA GLU A 108 -5.54 7.53 -5.56
C GLU A 108 -6.10 6.44 -4.65
N ARG A 109 -5.78 5.17 -4.93
CA ARG A 109 -6.18 4.03 -4.10
C ARG A 109 -5.56 4.07 -2.70
N ALA A 110 -4.31 4.54 -2.57
CA ALA A 110 -3.71 4.76 -1.26
C ALA A 110 -4.51 5.79 -0.43
N GLY A 111 -4.93 6.88 -1.04
CA GLY A 111 -5.81 7.86 -0.41
C GLY A 111 -7.16 7.28 0.00
N GLU A 112 -7.76 6.37 -0.78
CA GLU A 112 -8.97 5.65 -0.39
C GLU A 112 -8.73 4.78 0.84
N ASN A 113 -7.63 4.00 0.88
CA ASN A 113 -7.28 3.14 2.00
C ASN A 113 -7.03 3.93 3.29
N VAL A 114 -6.37 5.08 3.19
CA VAL A 114 -6.19 6.01 4.32
C VAL A 114 -7.54 6.47 4.87
N ARG A 115 -8.48 6.89 4.01
CA ARG A 115 -9.82 7.31 4.43
C ARG A 115 -10.65 6.17 5.02
N LEU A 116 -10.61 4.98 4.40
CA LEU A 116 -11.29 3.78 4.89
C LEU A 116 -10.81 3.36 6.28
N SER A 117 -9.54 3.61 6.59
CA SER A 117 -8.94 3.37 7.91
C SER A 117 -9.23 4.48 8.93
N GLY A 118 -10.04 5.50 8.58
CA GLY A 118 -10.35 6.61 9.47
C GLY A 118 -9.19 7.60 9.69
N LEU A 119 -8.20 7.62 8.78
CA LEU A 119 -6.97 8.40 8.91
C LEU A 119 -6.92 9.61 7.95
N GLY A 120 -8.06 10.01 7.40
CA GLY A 120 -8.11 11.06 6.37
C GLY A 120 -7.67 12.46 6.85
N ASP A 121 -7.62 12.69 8.15
CA ASP A 121 -7.15 13.92 8.81
C ASP A 121 -5.64 13.87 9.15
N LYS A 122 -4.97 12.74 8.96
CA LYS A 122 -3.58 12.55 9.31
C LYS A 122 -2.62 13.19 8.29
N PRO A 123 -1.40 13.59 8.74
CA PRO A 123 -0.46 14.31 7.89
C PRO A 123 0.16 13.39 6.83
N VAL A 124 -0.41 13.36 5.64
CA VAL A 124 0.08 12.61 4.49
C VAL A 124 0.22 13.51 3.25
N ARG A 125 1.34 13.40 2.56
CA ARG A 125 1.58 14.00 1.24
C ARG A 125 1.59 12.91 0.17
N TYR A 126 0.72 13.03 -0.81
CA TYR A 126 0.67 12.14 -1.97
C TYR A 126 1.44 12.75 -3.15
N ILE A 127 2.41 12.03 -3.66
CA ILE A 127 3.27 12.45 -4.77
C ILE A 127 3.17 11.42 -5.89
N ILE A 128 2.74 11.88 -7.07
CA ILE A 128 2.73 11.09 -8.30
C ILE A 128 3.99 11.46 -9.07
N ASP A 129 5.03 10.64 -8.96
CA ASP A 129 6.32 10.92 -9.58
C ASP A 129 7.22 9.68 -9.62
N ASP A 130 8.22 9.73 -10.48
CA ASP A 130 9.35 8.80 -10.44
C ASP A 130 10.11 8.96 -9.12
N CYS A 131 10.25 7.85 -8.37
CA CYS A 131 10.86 7.88 -7.04
C CYS A 131 12.30 8.39 -7.06
N VAL A 132 13.10 8.03 -8.07
CA VAL A 132 14.51 8.49 -8.19
C VAL A 132 14.57 10.00 -8.44
N LYS A 133 13.72 10.49 -9.33
CA LYS A 133 13.62 11.93 -9.61
C LYS A 133 13.16 12.70 -8.37
N PHE A 134 12.19 12.17 -7.65
CA PHE A 134 11.69 12.76 -6.41
C PHE A 134 12.82 12.85 -5.37
N VAL A 135 13.51 11.74 -5.09
CA VAL A 135 14.61 11.70 -4.11
C VAL A 135 15.72 12.69 -4.47
N ARG A 136 16.13 12.77 -5.75
CA ARG A 136 17.13 13.75 -6.20
C ARG A 136 16.72 15.19 -5.91
N ARG A 137 15.43 15.52 -6.02
CA ARG A 137 14.92 16.86 -5.67
C ARG A 137 14.91 17.10 -4.16
N GLU A 138 14.52 16.10 -3.37
CA GLU A 138 14.53 16.20 -1.89
C GLU A 138 15.95 16.41 -1.36
N ILE A 139 16.94 15.72 -1.92
CA ILE A 139 18.37 15.94 -1.60
C ILE A 139 18.79 17.39 -1.90
N LYS A 140 18.45 17.90 -3.09
CA LYS A 140 18.76 19.29 -3.46
C LYS A 140 18.10 20.33 -2.54
N ARG A 141 16.93 20.01 -1.99
CA ARG A 141 16.18 20.86 -1.04
C ARG A 141 16.69 20.72 0.39
N GLY A 142 17.57 19.77 0.67
CA GLY A 142 18.03 19.47 2.03
C GLY A 142 16.94 18.88 2.91
N HIS A 143 15.84 18.34 2.32
CA HIS A 143 14.76 17.76 3.07
C HIS A 143 15.19 16.40 3.65
N LYS A 144 14.88 16.18 4.93
CA LYS A 144 15.25 14.96 5.67
C LYS A 144 14.00 14.26 6.19
N TYR A 145 14.11 12.96 6.31
CA TYR A 145 13.09 12.07 6.88
C TYR A 145 13.74 11.22 7.98
N ASP A 146 12.96 10.81 8.97
CA ASP A 146 13.44 9.94 10.05
C ASP A 146 13.57 8.48 9.59
N ALA A 147 12.73 8.07 8.65
CA ALA A 147 12.74 6.72 8.08
C ALA A 147 12.39 6.73 6.59
N ILE A 148 12.92 5.76 5.86
CA ILE A 148 12.63 5.51 4.45
C ILE A 148 12.16 4.06 4.31
N ILE A 149 11.05 3.87 3.61
CA ILE A 149 10.48 2.57 3.25
C ILE A 149 10.50 2.46 1.72
N MET A 150 10.84 1.28 1.19
CA MET A 150 10.81 0.98 -0.24
C MET A 150 10.71 -0.53 -0.48
#